data_ee25be82621bd3c25ec69d56bb4a7a28
#
_entry.id   ee25be82621bd3c25ec69d56bb4a7a28
#
_cell.length_a   1.000
_cell.length_b   1.000
_cell.length_c   1.000
_cell.angle_alpha   90.00
_cell.angle_beta   90.00
_cell.angle_gamma   90.00
#
_symmetry.space_group_name_H-M   'P 1'
#
loop_
_entity.id
_entity.type
_entity.pdbx_description
1 polymer ?
#
loop_
_entity_poly.entity_id
_entity_poly.type
_entity_poly.pdbx_seq_one_letter_code
_entity_poly.pdbx_strand_id
1 'polypeptide(L)' 'MIAIIDYGAGNLQSVVKAFEFIGCQVSIVDDPEMLERAEAAVLPGVGSFGDAMDCLKKRGFVNPIRRFIESGKPFL' A
#
# COMPACT_ATOMS: atom_id res chain seq x y z
N MET A 1 3.40 7.47 -9.89
CA MET A 1 3.59 6.08 -9.42
C MET A 1 2.45 5.70 -8.49
N ILE A 2 1.87 4.55 -8.72
CA ILE A 2 0.88 3.99 -7.80
C ILE A 2 1.61 2.99 -6.89
N ALA A 3 1.56 3.22 -5.59
CA ALA A 3 2.26 2.37 -4.63
C ALA A 3 1.35 1.24 -4.15
N ILE A 4 1.87 0.01 -4.17
CA ILE A 4 1.23 -1.13 -3.52
C ILE A 4 2.02 -1.39 -2.25
N ILE A 5 1.38 -1.21 -1.10
CA ILE A 5 2.05 -1.28 0.19
C ILE A 5 2.35 -2.74 0.56
N ASP A 6 3.64 -3.04 0.70
CA ASP A 6 4.10 -4.33 1.20
C ASP A 6 4.33 -4.22 2.71
N TYR A 7 3.37 -4.69 3.47
CA TYR A 7 3.47 -4.69 4.93
C TYR A 7 3.62 -6.10 5.51
N GLY A 8 4.01 -7.05 4.66
CA GLY A 8 4.27 -8.41 5.08
C GLY A 8 3.08 -9.35 5.02
N ALA A 9 1.97 -8.90 4.45
CA ALA A 9 0.76 -9.71 4.33
C ALA A 9 0.07 -9.40 3.01
N GLY A 10 -0.78 -10.31 2.56
CA GLY A 10 -1.55 -10.18 1.33
C GLY A 10 -0.83 -10.79 0.12
N ASN A 11 -1.58 -10.95 -0.96
CA ASN A 11 -1.05 -11.50 -2.21
C ASN A 11 -0.72 -10.37 -3.17
N LEU A 12 0.52 -9.88 -3.06
CA LEU A 12 0.97 -8.74 -3.84
C LEU A 12 1.00 -9.02 -5.34
N GLN A 13 1.39 -10.23 -5.73
CA GLN A 13 1.50 -10.57 -7.15
C GLN A 13 0.16 -10.52 -7.87
N SER A 14 -0.90 -10.98 -7.23
CA SER A 14 -2.23 -10.91 -7.81
C SER A 14 -2.68 -9.47 -8.03
N VAL A 15 -2.39 -8.60 -7.06
CA VAL A 15 -2.73 -7.18 -7.16
C VAL A 15 -1.94 -6.50 -8.27
N VAL A 16 -0.64 -6.76 -8.34
CA VAL A 16 0.22 -6.20 -9.39
C VAL A 16 -0.28 -6.62 -10.77
N LYS A 17 -0.58 -7.92 -10.94
CA LYS A 17 -1.07 -8.42 -12.23
C LYS A 17 -2.39 -7.80 -12.63
N ALA A 18 -3.29 -7.58 -11.66
CA ALA A 18 -4.58 -6.96 -11.95
C ALA A 18 -4.39 -5.53 -12.49
N PHE A 19 -3.51 -4.75 -11.87
CA PHE A 19 -3.23 -3.41 -12.35
C PHE A 19 -2.54 -3.41 -13.72
N GLU A 20 -1.60 -4.30 -13.93
CA GLU A 20 -0.94 -4.44 -15.21
C GLU A 20 -1.91 -4.81 -16.32
N PHE A 21 -2.88 -5.66 -16.01
CA PHE A 21 -3.90 -6.08 -16.96
C PHE A 21 -4.70 -4.89 -17.51
N ILE A 22 -4.99 -3.91 -16.66
CA ILE A 22 -5.72 -2.72 -17.09
C ILE A 22 -4.82 -1.58 -17.55
N GLY A 23 -3.53 -1.86 -17.72
CA GLY A 23 -2.58 -0.90 -18.26
C GLY A 23 -2.03 0.11 -17.27
N CYS A 24 -2.15 -0.14 -15.98
CA CYS A 24 -1.60 0.74 -14.94
C CYS A 24 -0.26 0.24 -14.45
N GLN A 25 0.71 1.15 -14.37
CA GLN A 25 2.01 0.84 -13.78
C GLN A 25 1.95 1.02 -12.27
N VAL A 26 2.45 0.03 -11.54
CA VAL A 26 2.47 0.06 -10.09
C VAL A 26 3.85 -0.32 -9.58
N SER A 27 4.15 0.10 -8.35
CA SER A 27 5.40 -0.25 -7.68
C SER A 27 5.10 -0.81 -6.29
N ILE A 28 5.78 -1.88 -5.92
CA ILE A 28 5.67 -2.42 -4.57
C ILE A 28 6.56 -1.58 -3.65
N VAL A 29 5.98 -1.08 -2.57
CA VAL A 29 6.67 -0.19 -1.63
C VAL A 29 6.72 -0.86 -0.26
N ASP A 30 7.91 -1.16 0.20
CA ASP A 30 8.14 -1.75 1.52
C ASP A 30 8.76 -0.76 2.51
N ASP A 31 9.08 0.45 2.05
CA ASP A 31 9.65 1.51 2.85
C ASP A 31 8.62 2.64 3.00
N PRO A 32 8.22 2.97 4.25
CA PRO A 32 7.24 4.04 4.47
C PRO A 32 7.62 5.39 3.85
N GLU A 33 8.90 5.70 3.76
CA GLU A 33 9.34 6.96 3.14
C GLU A 33 9.01 7.03 1.66
N MET A 34 9.03 5.91 0.97
CA MET A 34 8.71 5.84 -0.45
C MET A 34 7.23 6.10 -0.72
N LEU A 35 6.38 5.86 0.27
CA LEU A 35 4.95 6.09 0.14
C LEU A 35 4.64 7.55 -0.17
N GLU A 36 5.39 8.48 0.41
CA GLU A 36 5.15 9.90 0.22
C GLU A 36 5.31 10.35 -1.22
N ARG A 37 6.11 9.62 -2.01
CA ARG A 37 6.37 9.94 -3.41
C ARG A 37 5.29 9.45 -4.34
N ALA A 38 4.39 8.61 -3.86
CA ALA A 38 3.34 8.04 -4.70
C ALA A 38 2.21 9.02 -4.93
N GLU A 39 1.57 8.91 -6.08
CA GLU A 39 0.38 9.70 -6.42
C GLU A 39 -0.88 9.05 -5.88
N ALA A 40 -0.84 7.73 -5.73
CA ALA A 40 -1.94 6.93 -5.19
C ALA A 40 -1.35 5.72 -4.48
N ALA A 41 -2.09 5.13 -3.58
CA ALA A 41 -1.64 3.96 -2.83
C ALA A 41 -2.74 2.92 -2.70
N VAL A 42 -2.32 1.65 -2.69
CA VAL A 42 -3.20 0.51 -2.50
C VAL A 42 -2.70 -0.31 -1.33
N LEU A 43 -3.59 -0.60 -0.39
CA LEU A 43 -3.32 -1.51 0.71
C LEU A 43 -3.98 -2.85 0.39
N PRO A 44 -3.20 -3.88 0.02
CA PRO A 44 -3.79 -5.17 -0.34
C PRO A 44 -4.58 -5.77 0.82
N GLY A 45 -5.74 -6.32 0.52
CA GLY A 45 -6.60 -6.91 1.51
C GLY A 45 -6.02 -8.18 2.11
N VAL A 46 -6.34 -8.42 3.37
CA VAL A 46 -5.98 -9.63 4.11
C VAL A 46 -7.18 -10.14 4.87
N GLY A 47 -7.09 -11.38 5.34
CA GLY A 47 -8.19 -12.02 6.03
C GLY A 47 -8.52 -11.42 7.40
N SER A 48 -7.57 -10.81 8.08
CA SER A 48 -7.75 -10.30 9.43
C SER A 48 -7.28 -8.84 9.51
N PHE A 49 -8.21 -7.95 9.90
CA PHE A 49 -7.89 -6.55 10.11
C PHE A 49 -6.87 -6.36 11.24
N GLY A 50 -7.02 -7.09 12.33
CA GLY A 50 -6.12 -6.99 13.47
C GLY A 50 -4.68 -7.34 13.11
N ASP A 51 -4.49 -8.41 12.35
CA ASP A 51 -3.17 -8.83 11.90
C ASP A 51 -2.57 -7.79 10.95
N ALA A 52 -3.39 -7.24 10.06
CA ALA A 52 -2.93 -6.20 9.15
C ALA A 52 -2.45 -4.97 9.91
N MET A 53 -3.20 -4.53 10.93
CA MET A 53 -2.80 -3.38 11.74
C MET A 53 -1.49 -3.63 12.47
N ASP A 54 -1.31 -4.83 13.02
CA ASP A 54 -0.07 -5.17 13.71
C ASP A 54 1.13 -5.12 12.77
N CYS A 55 0.99 -5.65 11.57
CA CYS A 55 2.04 -5.61 10.56
C CYS A 55 2.38 -4.18 10.14
N LEU A 56 1.36 -3.36 9.94
CA LEU A 56 1.56 -1.95 9.58
C LEU A 56 2.29 -1.19 10.67
N LYS A 57 1.93 -1.43 11.94
CA LYS A 57 2.60 -0.80 13.07
C LYS A 57 4.06 -1.21 13.16
N LYS A 58 4.34 -2.50 13.03
CA LYS A 58 5.71 -3.03 13.10
C LYS A 58 6.60 -2.44 12.01
N ARG A 59 6.05 -2.20 10.84
CA ARG A 59 6.81 -1.70 9.70
C ARG A 59 6.81 -0.17 9.60
N GLY A 60 6.14 0.51 10.52
CA GLY A 60 6.14 1.97 10.58
C GLY A 60 5.29 2.65 9.53
N PHE A 61 4.26 1.97 9.00
CA PHE A 61 3.40 2.53 7.97
C PHE A 61 2.23 3.35 8.49
N VAL A 62 1.87 3.24 9.77
CA VAL A 62 0.63 3.86 10.27
C VAL A 62 0.60 5.37 10.05
N ASN A 63 1.62 6.09 10.51
CA ASN A 63 1.66 7.54 10.36
C ASN A 63 1.85 7.98 8.90
N PRO A 64 2.73 7.35 8.12
CA PRO A 64 2.83 7.67 6.69
C PRO A 64 1.51 7.49 5.93
N ILE A 65 0.76 6.43 6.22
CA ILE A 65 -0.55 6.21 5.60
C ILE A 65 -1.51 7.31 6.01
N ARG A 66 -1.53 7.68 7.29
CA ARG A 66 -2.40 8.76 7.76
C ARG A 66 -2.11 10.07 7.03
N ARG A 67 -0.84 10.43 6.92
CA ARG A 67 -0.43 11.64 6.19
C ARG A 67 -0.82 11.57 4.72
N PHE A 68 -0.68 10.39 4.12
CA PHE A 68 -1.05 10.18 2.73
C PHE A 68 -2.54 10.44 2.50
N ILE A 69 -3.39 9.89 3.36
CA ILE A 69 -4.84 10.09 3.27
C ILE A 69 -5.20 11.56 3.50
N GLU A 70 -4.58 12.19 4.49
CA GLU A 70 -4.84 13.60 4.80
C GLU A 70 -4.43 14.54 3.67
N SER A 71 -3.47 14.13 2.85
CA SER A 71 -3.04 14.93 1.70
C SER A 71 -4.07 14.96 0.56
N GLY A 72 -5.09 14.11 0.64
CA GLY A 72 -6.12 14.03 -0.39
C GLY A 72 -5.80 13.13 -1.56
N LYS A 73 -4.66 12.46 -1.54
CA LYS A 73 -4.29 11.52 -2.60
C LYS A 73 -5.16 10.26 -2.54
N PRO A 74 -5.47 9.64 -3.71
CA PRO A 74 -6.27 8.42 -3.72
C PRO A 74 -5.64 7.28 -2.92
N PHE A 75 -6.45 6.65 -2.09
CA PHE A 75 -6.05 5.51 -1.26
C PHE A 75 -7.14 4.46 -1.30
N LEU A 76 -6.73 3.23 -1.58
CA LEU A 76 -7.69 2.14 -1.73
C LEU A 76 -7.40 1.00 -0.75
#